data_cdc7041a1bf3ba1fce98411b775d30ef
#
_entry.id   cdc7041a1bf3ba1fce98411b775d30ef
#
_cell.length_a   1.000
_cell.length_b   1.000
_cell.length_c   1.000
_cell.angle_alpha   90.00
_cell.angle_beta   90.00
_cell.angle_gamma   90.00
#
_symmetry.space_group_name_H-M   'P 1'
#
loop_
_entity.id
_entity.type
_entity.pdbx_description
1 polymer ?
#
loop_
_entity_poly.entity_id
_entity_poly.type
_entity_poly.pdbx_seq_one_letter_code
_entity_poly.pdbx_strand_id
1 'polypeptide(L)'
;MTSDFYSRANGMRDKLLGARKEGLDSMEYEDALGSVLWELYDLIGRPVIKRFDVLHVPEQSRVWWCPTSVLCSLPLHAMGPIRSDGRVGLYFSDLYIPSYTPTLSALIEARKPGTQIFEEPSTLLVAQPDAEIPGALQEMLVVQANSPSVTTLVGNKATPTAVMEHLRDHRFVHISCHGELEIGKPFDASFKLHRGSRLTLLDIVRSQLPDAEFAFLAACHTAELTEESIADEGLHLTGAVQYCGFRSVVGTMWAMADIDGPDLAGSFYRTVFADRWEGVPYYERTAEALRDAVRSLRRKRNMRLERWVNFVHYGA
;
A
#
# COMPACT_ATOMS: atom_id res chain seq x y z
N MET A 1 10.06 -25.69 -6.73
CA MET A 1 10.94 -24.62 -6.22
C MET A 1 11.98 -25.30 -5.34
N THR A 2 13.24 -25.04 -5.58
CA THR A 2 14.33 -25.74 -4.90
C THR A 2 14.57 -25.16 -3.51
N SER A 3 15.14 -25.93 -2.59
CA SER A 3 15.61 -25.52 -1.26
C SER A 3 16.45 -24.23 -1.32
N ASP A 4 17.21 -24.03 -2.39
CA ASP A 4 18.02 -22.84 -2.68
C ASP A 4 17.19 -21.55 -2.80
N PHE A 5 16.04 -21.60 -3.50
CA PHE A 5 15.17 -20.42 -3.65
C PHE A 5 14.67 -19.89 -2.28
N TYR A 6 14.17 -20.79 -1.44
CA TYR A 6 13.69 -20.40 -0.11
C TYR A 6 14.83 -19.92 0.80
N SER A 7 16.01 -20.53 0.69
CA SER A 7 17.20 -20.09 1.43
C SER A 7 17.58 -18.66 1.06
N ARG A 8 17.60 -18.33 -0.24
CA ARG A 8 17.89 -16.99 -0.73
C ARG A 8 16.81 -15.98 -0.29
N ALA A 9 15.54 -16.34 -0.41
CA ALA A 9 14.44 -15.45 0.01
C ALA A 9 14.47 -15.15 1.52
N ASN A 10 14.74 -16.15 2.36
CA ASN A 10 14.96 -15.93 3.79
C ASN A 10 16.19 -15.05 4.06
N GLY A 11 17.30 -15.28 3.36
CA GLY A 11 18.50 -14.45 3.47
C GLY A 11 18.24 -12.99 3.14
N MET A 12 17.43 -12.70 2.11
CA MET A 12 17.00 -11.33 1.76
C MET A 12 16.19 -10.68 2.89
N ARG A 13 15.20 -11.41 3.43
CA ARG A 13 14.41 -10.94 4.57
C ARG A 13 15.30 -10.65 5.78
N ASP A 14 16.15 -11.58 6.19
CA ASP A 14 17.01 -11.46 7.36
C ASP A 14 18.01 -10.29 7.21
N LYS A 15 18.49 -10.05 5.98
CA LYS A 15 19.31 -8.89 5.65
C LYS A 15 18.57 -7.57 5.89
N LEU A 16 17.33 -7.44 5.42
CA LEU A 16 16.52 -6.24 5.65
C LEU A 16 16.23 -6.04 7.14
N LEU A 17 15.91 -7.11 7.86
CA LEU A 17 15.66 -7.05 9.30
C LEU A 17 16.88 -6.62 10.09
N GLY A 18 18.04 -7.21 9.78
CA GLY A 18 19.30 -6.84 10.41
C GLY A 18 19.64 -5.37 10.21
N ALA A 19 19.55 -4.89 8.96
CA ALA A 19 19.84 -3.51 8.63
C ALA A 19 18.84 -2.51 9.23
N ARG A 20 17.57 -2.90 9.41
CA ARG A 20 16.53 -2.05 10.00
C ARG A 20 16.80 -1.68 11.46
N LYS A 21 17.60 -2.48 12.19
CA LYS A 21 18.01 -2.19 13.57
C LYS A 21 18.82 -0.90 13.67
N GLU A 22 19.49 -0.49 12.58
CA GLU A 22 20.26 0.76 12.50
C GLU A 22 19.36 1.98 12.14
N GLY A 23 18.08 1.77 11.90
CA GLY A 23 17.10 2.77 11.49
C GLY A 23 16.75 2.70 10.00
N LEU A 24 15.49 3.02 9.68
CA LEU A 24 15.02 3.03 8.28
C LEU A 24 15.76 4.07 7.42
N ASP A 25 16.22 5.16 8.02
CA ASP A 25 16.98 6.25 7.40
C ASP A 25 18.50 6.04 7.42
N SER A 26 18.99 4.87 7.86
CA SER A 26 20.42 4.54 7.86
C SER A 26 20.94 4.25 6.46
N MET A 27 22.24 4.42 6.24
CA MET A 27 22.90 4.01 4.98
C MET A 27 22.91 2.48 4.85
N GLU A 28 23.04 1.79 5.97
CA GLU A 28 23.01 0.32 6.05
C GLU A 28 21.69 -0.23 5.53
N TYR A 29 20.57 0.41 5.89
CA TYR A 29 19.26 -0.01 5.38
C TYR A 29 19.09 0.31 3.89
N GLU A 30 19.53 1.48 3.44
CA GLU A 30 19.52 1.86 2.02
C GLU A 30 20.30 0.86 1.16
N ASP A 31 21.52 0.50 1.57
CA ASP A 31 22.37 -0.46 0.86
C ASP A 31 21.78 -1.88 0.88
N ALA A 32 21.25 -2.30 2.03
CA ALA A 32 20.58 -3.60 2.18
C ALA A 32 19.34 -3.68 1.26
N LEU A 33 18.51 -2.65 1.27
CA LEU A 33 17.31 -2.57 0.45
C LEU A 33 17.67 -2.59 -1.05
N GLY A 34 18.64 -1.78 -1.47
CA GLY A 34 19.11 -1.77 -2.87
C GLY A 34 19.63 -3.14 -3.32
N SER A 35 20.41 -3.82 -2.47
CA SER A 35 20.88 -5.17 -2.73
C SER A 35 19.75 -6.19 -2.85
N VAL A 36 18.75 -6.12 -1.96
CA VAL A 36 17.60 -7.03 -1.98
C VAL A 36 16.72 -6.79 -3.20
N LEU A 37 16.45 -5.54 -3.56
CA LEU A 37 15.69 -5.20 -4.77
C LEU A 37 16.33 -5.76 -6.04
N TRP A 38 17.67 -5.68 -6.12
CA TRP A 38 18.39 -6.23 -7.26
C TRP A 38 18.38 -7.77 -7.25
N GLU A 39 18.54 -8.40 -6.10
CA GLU A 39 18.47 -9.86 -5.98
C GLU A 39 17.08 -10.41 -6.30
N LEU A 40 16.02 -9.74 -5.85
CA LEU A 40 14.64 -10.04 -6.23
C LEU A 40 14.42 -9.92 -7.73
N TYR A 41 14.99 -8.87 -8.36
CA TYR A 41 14.94 -8.75 -9.80
C TYR A 41 15.62 -9.93 -10.49
N ASP A 42 16.82 -10.31 -10.06
CA ASP A 42 17.54 -11.42 -10.65
C ASP A 42 16.81 -12.77 -10.51
N LEU A 43 16.26 -13.01 -9.32
CA LEU A 43 15.63 -14.27 -8.95
C LEU A 43 14.21 -14.41 -9.50
N ILE A 44 13.43 -13.34 -9.52
CA ILE A 44 12.01 -13.35 -9.85
C ILE A 44 11.69 -12.43 -11.04
N GLY A 45 12.10 -11.17 -10.98
CA GLY A 45 11.72 -10.15 -11.95
C GLY A 45 12.18 -10.47 -13.35
N ARG A 46 13.44 -10.85 -13.52
CA ARG A 46 14.04 -11.19 -14.83
C ARG A 46 13.36 -12.39 -15.51
N PRO A 47 13.14 -13.54 -14.84
CA PRO A 47 12.37 -14.64 -15.41
C PRO A 47 10.93 -14.26 -15.81
N VAL A 48 10.26 -13.48 -14.97
CA VAL A 48 8.89 -13.04 -15.23
C VAL A 48 8.83 -12.11 -16.43
N ILE A 49 9.70 -11.09 -16.50
CA ILE A 49 9.75 -10.15 -17.62
C ILE A 49 10.07 -10.87 -18.93
N LYS A 50 11.07 -11.78 -18.94
CA LYS A 50 11.36 -12.61 -20.11
C LYS A 50 10.16 -13.43 -20.56
N ARG A 51 9.39 -13.97 -19.62
CA ARG A 51 8.15 -14.70 -19.95
C ARG A 51 7.09 -13.79 -20.52
N PHE A 52 6.94 -12.58 -20.00
CA PHE A 52 6.02 -11.57 -20.51
C PHE A 52 6.39 -11.14 -21.95
N ASP A 53 7.68 -10.95 -22.23
CA ASP A 53 8.17 -10.65 -23.59
C ASP A 53 7.78 -11.77 -24.58
N VAL A 54 7.97 -13.05 -24.20
CA VAL A 54 7.58 -14.22 -25.03
C VAL A 54 6.04 -14.31 -25.21
N LEU A 55 5.26 -13.92 -24.20
CA LEU A 55 3.80 -13.93 -24.26
C LEU A 55 3.21 -12.64 -24.86
N HIS A 56 4.06 -11.70 -25.29
CA HIS A 56 3.67 -10.39 -25.81
C HIS A 56 2.75 -9.62 -24.86
N VAL A 57 2.99 -9.71 -23.54
CA VAL A 57 2.27 -8.91 -22.54
C VAL A 57 2.71 -7.45 -22.70
N PRO A 58 1.81 -6.51 -23.00
CA PRO A 58 2.17 -5.12 -23.18
C PRO A 58 2.79 -4.52 -21.91
N GLU A 59 3.76 -3.62 -22.07
CA GLU A 59 4.18 -2.76 -20.96
C GLU A 59 2.98 -1.95 -20.44
N GLN A 60 3.01 -1.55 -19.19
CA GLN A 60 1.91 -0.91 -18.45
C GLN A 60 0.70 -1.82 -18.17
N SER A 61 0.80 -3.13 -18.47
CA SER A 61 -0.21 -4.09 -18.03
C SER A 61 -0.24 -4.21 -16.50
N ARG A 62 -1.45 -4.48 -15.95
CA ARG A 62 -1.63 -4.82 -14.53
C ARG A 62 -1.03 -6.18 -14.24
N VAL A 63 -0.27 -6.27 -13.14
CA VAL A 63 0.34 -7.53 -12.65
C VAL A 63 -0.01 -7.70 -11.19
N TRP A 64 -0.64 -8.83 -10.85
CA TRP A 64 -0.99 -9.15 -9.47
C TRP A 64 -0.01 -10.16 -8.90
N TRP A 65 0.64 -9.77 -7.84
CA TRP A 65 1.46 -10.64 -7.02
C TRP A 65 0.59 -11.31 -5.95
N CYS A 66 0.62 -12.64 -5.89
CA CYS A 66 0.01 -13.43 -4.81
C CYS A 66 1.14 -14.16 -4.06
N PRO A 67 1.95 -13.45 -3.27
CA PRO A 67 3.09 -14.04 -2.59
C PRO A 67 2.62 -14.95 -1.45
N THR A 68 3.47 -15.91 -1.10
CA THR A 68 3.28 -16.81 0.03
C THR A 68 4.54 -16.87 0.88
N SER A 69 4.39 -17.17 2.18
CA SER A 69 5.52 -17.31 3.09
C SER A 69 6.41 -16.04 3.09
N VAL A 70 7.72 -16.20 3.18
CA VAL A 70 8.70 -15.11 3.22
C VAL A 70 8.55 -14.06 2.11
N LEU A 71 8.01 -14.40 0.95
CA LEU A 71 7.82 -13.45 -0.15
C LEU A 71 6.77 -12.37 0.18
N CYS A 72 5.89 -12.60 1.14
CA CYS A 72 4.93 -11.60 1.61
C CYS A 72 5.61 -10.38 2.23
N SER A 73 6.80 -10.55 2.81
CA SER A 73 7.58 -9.48 3.45
C SER A 73 8.56 -8.77 2.50
N LEU A 74 8.64 -9.20 1.24
CA LEU A 74 9.60 -8.67 0.27
C LEU A 74 8.92 -7.77 -0.77
N PRO A 75 9.52 -6.62 -1.15
CA PRO A 75 8.93 -5.62 -2.04
C PRO A 75 9.01 -6.02 -3.52
N LEU A 76 8.21 -7.02 -3.92
CA LEU A 76 8.20 -7.55 -5.30
C LEU A 76 7.83 -6.49 -6.35
N HIS A 77 7.00 -5.51 -6.00
CA HIS A 77 6.57 -4.42 -6.88
C HIS A 77 7.72 -3.48 -7.29
N ALA A 78 8.77 -3.41 -6.47
CA ALA A 78 9.88 -2.46 -6.63
C ALA A 78 11.19 -3.14 -7.07
N MET A 79 11.14 -4.40 -7.54
CA MET A 79 12.31 -5.13 -8.03
C MET A 79 13.12 -4.33 -9.07
N GLY A 80 14.44 -4.28 -8.90
CA GLY A 80 15.35 -3.53 -9.78
C GLY A 80 16.56 -2.97 -9.03
N PRO A 81 17.32 -2.06 -9.65
CA PRO A 81 17.17 -1.57 -11.03
C PRO A 81 17.54 -2.63 -12.07
N ILE A 82 16.81 -2.62 -13.18
CA ILE A 82 17.07 -3.50 -14.33
C ILE A 82 18.40 -3.10 -14.95
N ARG A 83 19.23 -4.09 -15.29
CA ARG A 83 20.58 -3.85 -15.83
C ARG A 83 20.82 -4.44 -17.23
N SER A 84 19.75 -4.87 -17.90
CA SER A 84 19.83 -5.57 -19.20
C SER A 84 18.79 -5.08 -20.20
N ASP A 85 18.98 -5.40 -21.47
CA ASP A 85 18.01 -5.31 -22.56
C ASP A 85 17.49 -3.87 -22.84
N GLY A 86 18.36 -2.85 -22.70
CA GLY A 86 18.02 -1.45 -22.95
C GLY A 86 17.12 -0.80 -21.88
N ARG A 87 16.71 -1.56 -20.86
CA ARG A 87 15.84 -1.11 -19.74
C ARG A 87 16.65 -0.69 -18.51
N VAL A 88 17.88 -0.24 -18.72
CA VAL A 88 18.82 0.06 -17.62
C VAL A 88 18.29 1.17 -16.71
N GLY A 89 18.36 0.92 -15.42
CA GLY A 89 17.93 1.88 -14.38
C GLY A 89 16.43 1.89 -14.09
N LEU A 90 15.63 1.09 -14.80
CA LEU A 90 14.19 0.94 -14.55
C LEU A 90 13.93 -0.08 -13.42
N TYR A 91 12.81 0.09 -12.75
CA TYR A 91 12.27 -0.86 -11.79
C TYR A 91 11.05 -1.58 -12.37
N PHE A 92 10.62 -2.67 -11.76
CA PHE A 92 9.46 -3.44 -12.23
C PHE A 92 8.21 -2.55 -12.37
N SER A 93 7.99 -1.63 -11.43
CA SER A 93 6.89 -0.66 -11.46
C SER A 93 7.00 0.42 -12.55
N ASP A 94 8.14 0.53 -13.23
CA ASP A 94 8.27 1.37 -14.43
C ASP A 94 7.74 0.68 -15.69
N LEU A 95 7.80 -0.65 -15.74
CA LEU A 95 7.34 -1.45 -16.87
C LEU A 95 5.89 -1.90 -16.74
N TYR A 96 5.46 -2.27 -15.53
CA TYR A 96 4.14 -2.83 -15.25
C TYR A 96 3.48 -2.11 -14.08
N ILE A 97 2.18 -2.29 -13.93
CA ILE A 97 1.39 -1.74 -12.81
C ILE A 97 1.19 -2.85 -11.78
N PRO A 98 2.04 -2.93 -10.74
CA PRO A 98 1.98 -3.99 -9.75
C PRO A 98 0.87 -3.78 -8.73
N SER A 99 0.23 -4.87 -8.36
CA SER A 99 -0.69 -4.96 -7.23
C SER A 99 -0.43 -6.25 -6.47
N TYR A 100 -0.91 -6.32 -5.26
CA TYR A 100 -0.89 -7.52 -4.45
C TYR A 100 -2.31 -8.07 -4.28
N THR A 101 -2.39 -9.35 -4.00
CA THR A 101 -3.61 -10.00 -3.51
C THR A 101 -3.23 -11.10 -2.54
N PRO A 102 -3.93 -11.22 -1.41
CA PRO A 102 -3.66 -12.30 -0.46
C PRO A 102 -4.07 -13.67 -1.02
N THR A 103 -5.11 -13.72 -1.86
CA THR A 103 -5.57 -14.95 -2.53
C THR A 103 -6.19 -14.63 -3.89
N LEU A 104 -6.24 -15.62 -4.78
CA LEU A 104 -6.97 -15.48 -6.05
C LEU A 104 -8.47 -15.25 -5.83
N SER A 105 -9.05 -15.86 -4.80
CA SER A 105 -10.46 -15.66 -4.47
C SER A 105 -10.74 -14.22 -4.06
N ALA A 106 -9.86 -13.61 -3.26
CA ALA A 106 -9.97 -12.19 -2.89
C ALA A 106 -9.89 -11.27 -4.12
N LEU A 107 -9.00 -11.56 -5.06
CA LEU A 107 -8.90 -10.81 -6.31
C LEU A 107 -10.15 -10.96 -7.18
N ILE A 108 -10.66 -12.17 -7.32
CA ILE A 108 -11.88 -12.43 -8.08
C ILE A 108 -13.05 -11.66 -7.47
N GLU A 109 -13.19 -11.68 -6.14
CA GLU A 109 -14.25 -10.94 -5.44
C GLU A 109 -14.13 -9.43 -5.65
N ALA A 110 -12.91 -8.88 -5.48
CA ALA A 110 -12.64 -7.45 -5.67
C ALA A 110 -12.96 -6.96 -7.09
N ARG A 111 -12.82 -7.84 -8.10
CA ARG A 111 -13.06 -7.54 -9.52
C ARG A 111 -14.46 -7.87 -10.01
N LYS A 112 -15.35 -8.39 -9.17
CA LYS A 112 -16.75 -8.57 -9.57
C LYS A 112 -17.36 -7.25 -10.01
N PRO A 113 -18.16 -7.21 -11.09
CA PRO A 113 -18.88 -6.00 -11.43
C PRO A 113 -19.67 -5.49 -10.22
N GLY A 114 -19.38 -4.27 -9.80
CA GLY A 114 -20.17 -3.60 -8.76
C GLY A 114 -21.42 -2.99 -9.36
N THR A 115 -22.35 -2.59 -8.51
CA THR A 115 -23.44 -1.70 -8.95
C THR A 115 -22.76 -0.42 -9.43
N GLN A 116 -22.86 -0.13 -10.73
CA GLN A 116 -22.37 1.15 -11.28
C GLN A 116 -23.27 2.26 -10.74
N ILE A 117 -22.87 2.84 -9.63
CA ILE A 117 -23.52 4.04 -9.12
C ILE A 117 -22.68 5.21 -9.64
N PHE A 118 -23.26 5.99 -10.54
CA PHE A 118 -22.66 7.24 -11.08
C PHE A 118 -22.86 8.43 -10.13
N GLU A 119 -22.94 8.19 -8.83
CA GLU A 119 -22.98 9.27 -7.84
C GLU A 119 -21.60 9.92 -7.71
N GLU A 120 -21.59 11.20 -7.38
CA GLU A 120 -20.35 11.91 -7.09
C GLU A 120 -19.57 11.19 -5.99
N PRO A 121 -18.27 10.95 -6.19
CA PRO A 121 -17.45 10.21 -5.23
C PRO A 121 -17.34 11.00 -3.92
N SER A 122 -17.73 10.36 -2.82
CA SER A 122 -17.61 10.90 -1.46
C SER A 122 -16.51 10.17 -0.70
N THR A 123 -15.54 10.92 -0.19
CA THR A 123 -14.40 10.40 0.58
C THR A 123 -14.58 10.68 2.06
N LEU A 124 -14.52 9.65 2.90
CA LEU A 124 -14.36 9.80 4.34
C LEU A 124 -12.88 10.01 4.67
N LEU A 125 -12.54 11.15 5.21
CA LEU A 125 -11.19 11.48 5.67
C LEU A 125 -11.14 11.39 7.20
N VAL A 126 -10.37 10.44 7.71
CA VAL A 126 -10.11 10.24 9.14
C VAL A 126 -8.68 10.65 9.43
N ALA A 127 -8.46 11.65 10.26
CA ALA A 127 -7.13 12.14 10.58
C ALA A 127 -6.92 12.43 12.07
N GLN A 128 -5.71 12.17 12.55
CA GLN A 128 -5.27 12.51 13.91
C GLN A 128 -4.02 13.41 13.85
N PRO A 129 -4.18 14.70 13.48
CA PRO A 129 -3.05 15.62 13.35
C PRO A 129 -2.35 15.94 14.66
N ASP A 130 -3.02 15.70 15.80
CA ASP A 130 -2.47 15.92 17.14
C ASP A 130 -1.59 14.74 17.63
N ALA A 131 -1.51 13.65 16.87
CA ALA A 131 -0.83 12.41 17.24
C ALA A 131 0.66 12.40 16.85
N GLU A 132 1.34 13.55 16.93
CA GLU A 132 2.77 13.66 16.59
C GLU A 132 3.12 13.27 15.14
N ILE A 133 2.16 13.41 14.22
CA ILE A 133 2.36 13.19 12.78
C ILE A 133 2.49 14.54 12.07
N PRO A 134 3.70 15.03 11.81
CA PRO A 134 3.92 16.39 11.27
C PRO A 134 3.25 16.64 9.91
N GLY A 135 3.11 15.60 9.09
CA GLY A 135 2.50 15.67 7.76
C GLY A 135 0.98 15.59 7.75
N ALA A 136 0.32 15.10 8.82
CA ALA A 136 -1.10 14.74 8.79
C ALA A 136 -2.02 15.92 8.46
N LEU A 137 -1.76 17.11 9.00
CA LEU A 137 -2.54 18.30 8.69
C LEU A 137 -2.41 18.69 7.21
N GLN A 138 -1.18 18.69 6.68
CA GLN A 138 -0.94 19.02 5.29
C GLN A 138 -1.54 17.98 4.35
N GLU A 139 -1.44 16.71 4.69
CA GLU A 139 -2.05 15.61 3.94
C GLU A 139 -3.58 15.76 3.90
N MET A 140 -4.22 16.06 5.04
CA MET A 140 -5.64 16.34 5.11
C MET A 140 -6.07 17.47 4.15
N LEU A 141 -5.36 18.60 4.15
CA LEU A 141 -5.66 19.72 3.26
C LEU A 141 -5.50 19.35 1.78
N VAL A 142 -4.48 18.56 1.47
CA VAL A 142 -4.22 18.11 0.10
C VAL A 142 -5.31 17.12 -0.37
N VAL A 143 -5.76 16.21 0.49
CA VAL A 143 -6.86 15.29 0.17
C VAL A 143 -8.15 16.07 -0.07
N GLN A 144 -8.48 17.05 0.80
CA GLN A 144 -9.66 17.90 0.63
C GLN A 144 -9.62 18.71 -0.66
N ALA A 145 -8.45 19.21 -1.06
CA ALA A 145 -8.29 20.01 -2.28
C ALA A 145 -8.35 19.18 -3.58
N ASN A 146 -8.13 17.86 -3.52
CA ASN A 146 -8.03 16.99 -4.69
C ASN A 146 -9.13 15.93 -4.76
N SER A 147 -10.09 15.92 -3.83
CA SER A 147 -11.25 15.01 -3.84
C SER A 147 -12.53 15.80 -4.05
N PRO A 148 -13.48 15.33 -4.87
CA PRO A 148 -14.70 16.07 -5.21
C PRO A 148 -15.58 16.40 -4.00
N SER A 149 -15.74 15.45 -3.08
CA SER A 149 -16.51 15.62 -1.84
C SER A 149 -15.81 14.91 -0.69
N VAL A 150 -15.63 15.60 0.45
CA VAL A 150 -14.90 15.05 1.59
C VAL A 150 -15.67 15.29 2.89
N THR A 151 -16.04 14.21 3.56
CA THR A 151 -16.50 14.22 4.96
C THR A 151 -15.28 14.01 5.86
N THR A 152 -15.06 14.89 6.83
CA THR A 152 -13.86 14.90 7.65
C THR A 152 -14.15 14.59 9.11
N LEU A 153 -13.51 13.56 9.65
CA LEU A 153 -13.46 13.23 11.06
C LEU A 153 -12.02 13.46 11.59
N VAL A 154 -11.85 14.50 12.40
CA VAL A 154 -10.53 14.94 12.90
C VAL A 154 -10.55 15.12 14.40
N GLY A 155 -9.45 14.75 15.06
CA GLY A 155 -9.26 14.93 16.49
C GLY A 155 -10.40 14.27 17.30
N ASN A 156 -11.07 15.02 18.13
CA ASN A 156 -12.14 14.50 19.00
C ASN A 156 -13.40 13.99 18.27
N LYS A 157 -13.56 14.28 16.98
CA LYS A 157 -14.63 13.72 16.14
C LYS A 157 -14.27 12.35 15.58
N ALA A 158 -12.99 11.99 15.49
CA ALA A 158 -12.53 10.70 15.01
C ALA A 158 -12.56 9.67 16.14
N THR A 159 -13.75 9.23 16.51
CA THR A 159 -13.98 8.11 17.43
C THR A 159 -14.31 6.84 16.67
N PRO A 160 -14.03 5.63 17.21
CA PRO A 160 -14.36 4.37 16.53
C PRO A 160 -15.83 4.31 16.09
N THR A 161 -16.76 4.74 16.94
CA THR A 161 -18.20 4.75 16.63
C THR A 161 -18.49 5.67 15.45
N ALA A 162 -18.02 6.92 15.49
CA ALA A 162 -18.26 7.87 14.39
C ALA A 162 -17.63 7.39 13.07
N VAL A 163 -16.42 6.84 13.10
CA VAL A 163 -15.78 6.29 11.90
C VAL A 163 -16.61 5.13 11.33
N MET A 164 -17.07 4.22 12.19
CA MET A 164 -17.89 3.07 11.77
C MET A 164 -19.25 3.47 11.20
N GLU A 165 -19.89 4.50 11.74
CA GLU A 165 -21.14 5.06 11.20
C GLU A 165 -20.91 5.62 9.79
N HIS A 166 -19.87 6.46 9.62
CA HIS A 166 -19.56 7.07 8.33
C HIS A 166 -19.03 6.10 7.28
N LEU A 167 -18.31 5.04 7.67
CA LEU A 167 -17.84 4.01 6.72
C LEU A 167 -18.98 3.33 5.94
N ARG A 168 -20.20 3.28 6.49
CA ARG A 168 -21.37 2.69 5.83
C ARG A 168 -21.91 3.55 4.70
N ASP A 169 -21.68 4.86 4.78
CA ASP A 169 -22.22 5.85 3.86
C ASP A 169 -21.17 6.34 2.83
N HIS A 170 -19.91 5.91 2.97
CA HIS A 170 -18.80 6.35 2.11
C HIS A 170 -18.13 5.17 1.42
N ARG A 171 -17.97 5.28 0.11
CA ARG A 171 -17.30 4.25 -0.71
C ARG A 171 -15.79 4.36 -0.69
N PHE A 172 -15.26 5.55 -0.37
CA PHE A 172 -13.83 5.84 -0.29
C PHE A 172 -13.46 6.26 1.12
N VAL A 173 -12.33 5.78 1.60
CA VAL A 173 -11.80 6.18 2.90
C VAL A 173 -10.32 6.53 2.79
N HIS A 174 -9.92 7.59 3.46
CA HIS A 174 -8.53 7.97 3.69
C HIS A 174 -8.29 8.03 5.19
N ILE A 175 -7.35 7.24 5.69
CA ILE A 175 -7.01 7.17 7.11
C ILE A 175 -5.58 7.64 7.29
N SER A 176 -5.39 8.80 7.95
CA SER A 176 -4.10 9.39 8.31
C SER A 176 -3.97 9.42 9.83
N CYS A 177 -3.45 8.33 10.41
CA CYS A 177 -3.23 8.14 11.83
C CYS A 177 -2.18 7.06 12.09
N HIS A 178 -1.83 6.80 13.36
CA HIS A 178 -0.98 5.66 13.69
C HIS A 178 -1.73 4.34 13.52
N GLY A 179 -1.06 3.35 12.91
CA GLY A 179 -1.49 1.96 12.88
C GLY A 179 -0.74 1.15 13.94
N GLU A 180 -1.42 0.19 14.54
CA GLU A 180 -0.82 -0.79 15.45
C GLU A 180 -1.10 -2.19 14.94
N LEU A 181 -0.05 -3.01 14.85
CA LEU A 181 -0.17 -4.44 14.55
C LEU A 181 0.00 -5.23 15.84
N GLU A 182 -0.82 -6.25 16.06
CA GLU A 182 -0.61 -7.24 17.10
C GLU A 182 -0.07 -8.52 16.48
N ILE A 183 1.10 -8.95 16.97
CA ILE A 183 1.77 -10.17 16.51
C ILE A 183 0.86 -11.37 16.79
N GLY A 184 0.67 -12.24 15.79
CA GLY A 184 -0.15 -13.43 15.93
C GLY A 184 -1.66 -13.18 15.96
N LYS A 185 -2.10 -11.91 15.82
CA LYS A 185 -3.51 -11.53 15.86
C LYS A 185 -3.85 -10.46 14.81
N PRO A 186 -3.87 -10.81 13.54
CA PRO A 186 -4.03 -9.82 12.46
C PRO A 186 -5.34 -9.02 12.55
N PHE A 187 -6.41 -9.60 13.12
CA PHE A 187 -7.69 -8.90 13.31
C PHE A 187 -7.71 -7.94 14.51
N ASP A 188 -6.74 -8.02 15.41
CA ASP A 188 -6.55 -7.06 16.50
C ASP A 188 -5.69 -5.86 16.07
N ALA A 189 -5.13 -5.89 14.87
CA ALA A 189 -4.52 -4.73 14.25
C ALA A 189 -5.52 -3.57 14.22
N SER A 190 -5.06 -2.36 14.49
CA SER A 190 -5.96 -1.23 14.74
C SER A 190 -5.39 0.09 14.27
N PHE A 191 -6.29 1.03 14.02
CA PHE A 191 -5.99 2.44 13.82
C PHE A 191 -6.17 3.18 15.15
N LYS A 192 -5.13 3.91 15.56
CA LYS A 192 -5.14 4.71 16.78
C LYS A 192 -5.87 6.03 16.55
N LEU A 193 -7.02 6.19 17.18
CA LEU A 193 -7.88 7.36 17.05
C LEU A 193 -7.79 8.25 18.30
N HIS A 194 -8.72 9.19 18.43
CA HIS A 194 -8.73 10.19 19.51
C HIS A 194 -8.57 9.57 20.89
N ARG A 195 -7.68 10.16 21.71
CA ARG A 195 -7.35 9.72 23.08
C ARG A 195 -6.91 8.26 23.19
N GLY A 196 -6.28 7.71 22.15
CA GLY A 196 -5.82 6.33 22.13
C GLY A 196 -6.93 5.29 21.98
N SER A 197 -8.17 5.71 21.63
CA SER A 197 -9.20 4.75 21.24
C SER A 197 -8.80 4.02 19.96
N ARG A 198 -9.17 2.75 19.85
CA ARG A 198 -8.70 1.88 18.78
C ARG A 198 -9.88 1.48 17.88
N LEU A 199 -9.71 1.63 16.58
CA LEU A 199 -10.59 1.04 15.58
C LEU A 199 -9.90 -0.22 15.06
N THR A 200 -10.39 -1.39 15.45
CA THR A 200 -9.78 -2.67 15.06
C THR A 200 -10.21 -3.09 13.66
N LEU A 201 -9.39 -3.90 13.00
CA LEU A 201 -9.80 -4.56 11.75
C LEU A 201 -11.04 -5.43 11.96
N LEU A 202 -11.16 -6.07 13.12
CA LEU A 202 -12.33 -6.87 13.46
C LEU A 202 -13.62 -6.04 13.48
N ASP A 203 -13.56 -4.79 13.95
CA ASP A 203 -14.70 -3.87 13.91
C ASP A 203 -15.12 -3.58 12.46
N ILE A 204 -14.14 -3.31 11.59
CA ILE A 204 -14.39 -3.03 10.17
C ILE A 204 -14.94 -4.28 9.45
N VAL A 205 -14.36 -5.47 9.67
CA VAL A 205 -14.84 -6.73 9.08
C VAL A 205 -16.29 -7.01 9.47
N ARG A 206 -16.64 -6.80 10.75
CA ARG A 206 -18.00 -7.02 11.25
C ARG A 206 -19.03 -6.05 10.70
N SER A 207 -18.60 -4.92 10.15
CA SER A 207 -19.53 -3.91 9.63
C SER A 207 -20.14 -4.28 8.28
N GLN A 208 -19.57 -5.25 7.55
CA GLN A 208 -20.01 -5.66 6.23
C GLN A 208 -20.23 -4.45 5.32
N LEU A 209 -19.16 -3.97 4.67
CA LEU A 209 -19.16 -2.78 3.80
C LEU A 209 -19.35 -3.20 2.33
N PRO A 210 -20.56 -3.46 1.85
CA PRO A 210 -20.80 -4.02 0.51
C PRO A 210 -20.43 -3.05 -0.62
N ASP A 211 -20.46 -1.76 -0.34
CA ASP A 211 -20.22 -0.71 -1.33
C ASP A 211 -18.82 -0.07 -1.21
N ALA A 212 -17.96 -0.61 -0.34
CA ALA A 212 -16.60 -0.11 -0.16
C ALA A 212 -15.76 -0.30 -1.44
N GLU A 213 -15.24 0.77 -2.00
CA GLU A 213 -14.44 0.74 -3.22
C GLU A 213 -12.95 0.79 -2.94
N PHE A 214 -12.46 1.89 -2.36
CA PHE A 214 -11.05 1.93 -2.02
C PHE A 214 -10.76 2.57 -0.66
N ALA A 215 -9.68 2.10 -0.04
CA ALA A 215 -9.08 2.67 1.15
C ALA A 215 -7.65 3.15 0.87
N PHE A 216 -7.33 4.36 1.31
CA PHE A 216 -5.97 4.87 1.36
C PHE A 216 -5.53 4.94 2.82
N LEU A 217 -4.51 4.14 3.18
CA LEU A 217 -4.03 4.01 4.53
C LEU A 217 -2.65 4.70 4.66
N ALA A 218 -2.67 5.96 5.04
CA ALA A 218 -1.49 6.71 5.45
C ALA A 218 -1.20 6.47 6.94
N ALA A 219 -1.26 5.21 7.34
CA ALA A 219 -1.00 4.80 8.72
C ALA A 219 0.38 4.16 8.79
N CYS A 220 1.30 4.82 9.49
CA CYS A 220 2.62 4.27 9.73
C CYS A 220 2.50 3.00 10.57
N HIS A 221 3.08 1.92 10.10
CA HIS A 221 3.29 0.75 10.95
C HIS A 221 4.39 1.08 11.96
N THR A 222 4.03 1.57 13.12
CA THR A 222 4.93 1.67 14.27
C THR A 222 5.12 0.30 14.95
N ALA A 223 4.73 -0.80 14.30
CA ALA A 223 5.12 -2.10 14.77
C ALA A 223 6.65 -2.18 14.67
N GLU A 224 7.33 -2.13 15.79
CA GLU A 224 8.64 -2.72 15.91
C GLU A 224 8.49 -4.16 15.40
N LEU A 225 8.95 -4.38 14.17
CA LEU A 225 9.00 -5.70 13.59
C LEU A 225 10.03 -6.49 14.40
N THR A 226 9.57 -7.25 15.38
CA THR A 226 10.40 -8.22 16.06
C THR A 226 10.64 -9.40 15.11
N GLU A 227 11.74 -10.11 15.30
CA GLU A 227 12.10 -11.28 14.48
C GLU A 227 10.95 -12.33 14.43
N GLU A 228 10.11 -12.37 15.45
CA GLU A 228 8.96 -13.27 15.59
C GLU A 228 7.72 -12.81 14.77
N SER A 229 7.57 -11.50 14.53
CA SER A 229 6.38 -10.95 13.83
C SER A 229 6.39 -11.17 12.31
N ILE A 230 7.51 -11.60 11.73
CA ILE A 230 7.71 -11.68 10.28
C ILE A 230 7.59 -13.11 9.77
N ALA A 231 7.60 -14.10 10.67
CA ALA A 231 7.84 -15.49 10.27
C ALA A 231 6.69 -16.11 9.46
N ASP A 232 5.42 -15.78 9.65
CA ASP A 232 4.33 -16.56 9.05
C ASP A 232 3.06 -15.79 8.67
N GLU A 233 2.93 -14.51 8.99
CA GLU A 233 1.68 -13.78 8.82
C GLU A 233 1.80 -12.64 7.82
N GLY A 234 1.84 -12.97 6.53
CA GLY A 234 1.83 -12.04 5.41
C GLY A 234 0.53 -11.23 5.23
N LEU A 235 -0.25 -11.08 6.28
CA LEU A 235 -1.39 -10.17 6.32
C LEU A 235 -0.93 -8.84 6.92
N HIS A 236 -0.26 -8.03 6.11
CA HIS A 236 -0.09 -6.61 6.42
C HIS A 236 -1.47 -5.97 6.63
N LEU A 237 -1.54 -4.93 7.46
CA LEU A 237 -2.77 -4.17 7.71
C LEU A 237 -3.52 -3.83 6.39
N THR A 238 -2.78 -3.47 5.35
CA THR A 238 -3.30 -3.17 4.00
C THR A 238 -4.04 -4.37 3.38
N GLY A 239 -3.45 -5.57 3.42
CA GLY A 239 -4.09 -6.79 2.91
C GLY A 239 -5.30 -7.20 3.73
N ALA A 240 -5.26 -6.98 5.06
CA ALA A 240 -6.37 -7.27 5.94
C ALA A 240 -7.57 -6.34 5.69
N VAL A 241 -7.35 -5.05 5.39
CA VAL A 241 -8.42 -4.11 5.02
C VAL A 241 -9.11 -4.53 3.72
N GLN A 242 -8.42 -5.17 2.78
CA GLN A 242 -9.07 -5.75 1.61
C GLN A 242 -10.11 -6.81 2.00
N TYR A 243 -9.84 -7.65 3.00
CA TYR A 243 -10.84 -8.61 3.50
C TYR A 243 -12.05 -7.95 4.17
N CYS A 244 -11.94 -6.67 4.54
CA CYS A 244 -13.06 -5.90 5.12
C CYS A 244 -14.10 -5.44 4.07
N GLY A 245 -13.90 -5.76 2.79
CA GLY A 245 -14.83 -5.43 1.71
C GLY A 245 -14.31 -4.40 0.71
N PHE A 246 -13.19 -3.72 0.99
CA PHE A 246 -12.60 -2.78 0.04
C PHE A 246 -12.06 -3.51 -1.19
N ARG A 247 -12.48 -3.06 -2.38
CA ARG A 247 -12.02 -3.63 -3.66
C ARG A 247 -10.56 -3.31 -3.94
N SER A 248 -10.09 -2.17 -3.45
CA SER A 248 -8.76 -1.65 -3.65
C SER A 248 -8.25 -0.98 -2.38
N VAL A 249 -7.00 -1.24 -2.01
CA VAL A 249 -6.37 -0.66 -0.82
C VAL A 249 -4.97 -0.19 -1.17
N VAL A 250 -4.67 1.06 -0.85
CA VAL A 250 -3.32 1.62 -0.87
C VAL A 250 -2.81 1.71 0.57
N GLY A 251 -1.57 1.31 0.79
CA GLY A 251 -0.94 1.40 2.10
C GLY A 251 0.57 1.23 2.04
N THR A 252 1.17 0.89 3.15
CA THR A 252 2.63 0.75 3.27
C THR A 252 3.03 -0.61 3.83
N MET A 253 4.19 -1.12 3.40
CA MET A 253 4.79 -2.34 3.94
C MET A 253 5.51 -2.10 5.27
N TRP A 254 5.97 -0.87 5.52
CA TRP A 254 6.65 -0.41 6.74
C TRP A 254 6.37 1.07 6.97
N ALA A 255 6.90 1.62 8.06
CA ALA A 255 6.72 3.02 8.39
C ALA A 255 7.13 3.94 7.23
N MET A 256 6.30 4.92 6.94
CA MET A 256 6.58 5.96 5.95
C MET A 256 7.15 7.21 6.65
N ALA A 257 7.90 8.02 5.91
CA ALA A 257 8.25 9.34 6.37
C ALA A 257 7.04 10.27 6.20
N ASP A 258 6.54 10.84 7.28
CA ASP A 258 5.32 11.68 7.30
C ASP A 258 5.37 12.84 6.29
N ILE A 259 6.57 13.36 6.02
CA ILE A 259 6.78 14.44 5.05
C ILE A 259 6.41 14.06 3.60
N ASP A 260 6.36 12.77 3.27
CA ASP A 260 6.04 12.28 1.94
C ASP A 260 4.53 12.09 1.72
N GLY A 261 3.76 11.94 2.79
CA GLY A 261 2.31 11.71 2.76
C GLY A 261 1.55 12.75 1.92
N PRO A 262 1.71 14.05 2.16
CA PRO A 262 1.02 15.08 1.40
C PRO A 262 1.30 15.04 -0.11
N ASP A 263 2.55 14.84 -0.51
CA ASP A 263 2.93 14.80 -1.92
C ASP A 263 2.40 13.54 -2.63
N LEU A 264 2.50 12.40 -1.94
CA LEU A 264 1.97 11.13 -2.46
C LEU A 264 0.44 11.20 -2.59
N ALA A 265 -0.26 11.57 -1.52
CA ALA A 265 -1.72 11.69 -1.52
C ALA A 265 -2.20 12.69 -2.58
N GLY A 266 -1.56 13.86 -2.68
CA GLY A 266 -1.92 14.86 -3.67
C GLY A 266 -1.75 14.37 -5.11
N SER A 267 -0.66 13.67 -5.43
CA SER A 267 -0.46 13.08 -6.75
C SER A 267 -1.46 11.95 -7.01
N PHE A 268 -1.71 11.11 -6.03
CA PHE A 268 -2.64 9.99 -6.12
C PHE A 268 -4.07 10.47 -6.40
N TYR A 269 -4.62 11.37 -5.58
CA TYR A 269 -6.01 11.84 -5.72
C TYR A 269 -6.24 12.62 -7.01
N ARG A 270 -5.30 13.48 -7.43
CA ARG A 270 -5.37 14.14 -8.75
C ARG A 270 -5.46 13.12 -9.88
N THR A 271 -4.77 11.99 -9.77
CA THR A 271 -4.81 10.95 -10.80
C THR A 271 -6.11 10.15 -10.75
N VAL A 272 -6.57 9.73 -9.57
CA VAL A 272 -7.81 8.95 -9.41
C VAL A 272 -9.03 9.73 -9.92
N PHE A 273 -9.11 11.03 -9.65
CA PHE A 273 -10.24 11.87 -10.02
C PHE A 273 -10.03 12.65 -11.33
N ALA A 274 -9.01 12.30 -12.11
CA ALA A 274 -8.79 12.92 -13.43
C ALA A 274 -9.89 12.53 -14.43
N ASP A 275 -10.26 13.45 -15.31
CA ASP A 275 -11.30 13.27 -16.34
C ASP A 275 -10.96 12.18 -17.38
N ARG A 276 -9.67 11.81 -17.49
CA ARG A 276 -9.21 10.78 -18.45
C ARG A 276 -9.78 9.38 -18.21
N TRP A 277 -10.48 9.16 -17.12
CA TRP A 277 -10.99 7.86 -16.70
C TRP A 277 -12.47 7.62 -17.04
N GLU A 278 -13.00 8.24 -18.08
CA GLU A 278 -14.40 8.09 -18.45
C GLU A 278 -14.79 6.61 -18.53
N GLY A 279 -15.84 6.22 -17.80
CA GLY A 279 -16.37 4.85 -17.76
C GLY A 279 -15.54 3.83 -16.97
N VAL A 280 -14.38 4.22 -16.40
CA VAL A 280 -13.58 3.33 -15.56
C VAL A 280 -13.95 3.51 -14.09
N PRO A 281 -14.30 2.44 -13.35
CA PRO A 281 -14.57 2.53 -11.90
C PRO A 281 -13.38 3.10 -11.11
N TYR A 282 -13.67 3.86 -10.04
CA TYR A 282 -12.61 4.51 -9.27
C TYR A 282 -11.61 3.53 -8.65
N TYR A 283 -12.06 2.39 -8.14
CA TYR A 283 -11.19 1.37 -7.55
C TYR A 283 -10.21 0.75 -8.56
N GLU A 284 -10.53 0.73 -9.85
CA GLU A 284 -9.63 0.22 -10.88
C GLU A 284 -8.51 1.22 -11.25
N ARG A 285 -8.70 2.52 -10.96
CA ARG A 285 -7.73 3.59 -11.24
C ARG A 285 -6.60 3.64 -10.22
N THR A 286 -6.83 3.11 -9.04
CA THR A 286 -5.99 3.34 -7.85
C THR A 286 -4.58 2.78 -7.98
N ALA A 287 -4.39 1.63 -8.62
CA ALA A 287 -3.06 1.06 -8.80
C ALA A 287 -2.18 1.89 -9.75
N GLU A 288 -2.76 2.39 -10.84
CA GLU A 288 -2.05 3.29 -11.74
C GLU A 288 -1.77 4.63 -11.07
N ALA A 289 -2.74 5.16 -10.32
CA ALA A 289 -2.60 6.38 -9.57
C ALA A 289 -1.47 6.28 -8.52
N LEU A 290 -1.39 5.16 -7.82
CA LEU A 290 -0.29 4.92 -6.87
C LEU A 290 1.06 4.84 -7.59
N ARG A 291 1.15 4.08 -8.67
CA ARG A 291 2.39 4.00 -9.47
C ARG A 291 2.86 5.39 -9.93
N ASP A 292 1.96 6.20 -10.45
CA ASP A 292 2.29 7.55 -10.93
C ASP A 292 2.71 8.47 -9.79
N ALA A 293 2.04 8.38 -8.63
CA ALA A 293 2.41 9.11 -7.42
C ALA A 293 3.80 8.70 -6.91
N VAL A 294 4.09 7.41 -6.83
CA VAL A 294 5.40 6.89 -6.42
C VAL A 294 6.50 7.29 -7.42
N ARG A 295 6.22 7.25 -8.73
CA ARG A 295 7.16 7.73 -9.76
C ARG A 295 7.45 9.22 -9.63
N SER A 296 6.44 10.02 -9.29
CA SER A 296 6.61 11.45 -9.02
C SER A 296 7.46 11.69 -7.77
N LEU A 297 7.21 10.95 -6.70
CA LEU A 297 7.98 11.01 -5.46
C LEU A 297 9.46 10.63 -5.70
N ARG A 298 9.71 9.53 -6.42
CA ARG A 298 11.05 9.03 -6.76
C ARG A 298 11.90 10.01 -7.57
N ARG A 299 11.28 10.91 -8.35
CA ARG A 299 11.99 11.94 -9.14
C ARG A 299 12.55 13.09 -8.31
N LYS A 300 12.17 13.18 -7.04
CA LYS A 300 12.71 14.23 -6.16
C LYS A 300 14.20 14.00 -5.93
N ARG A 301 14.93 15.13 -5.77
CA ARG A 301 16.38 15.07 -5.54
C ARG A 301 16.68 14.32 -4.23
N ASN A 302 17.65 13.42 -4.28
CA ASN A 302 18.10 12.62 -3.14
C ASN A 302 16.99 11.76 -2.49
N MET A 303 16.01 11.31 -3.27
CA MET A 303 14.97 10.41 -2.80
C MET A 303 15.59 9.04 -2.51
N ARG A 304 15.46 8.59 -1.27
CA ARG A 304 15.96 7.31 -0.79
C ARG A 304 14.99 6.17 -1.09
N LEU A 305 15.48 4.95 -1.17
CA LEU A 305 14.68 3.77 -1.52
C LEU A 305 13.56 3.51 -0.52
N GLU A 306 13.87 3.59 0.80
CA GLU A 306 12.89 3.30 1.85
C GLU A 306 11.67 4.21 1.83
N ARG A 307 11.80 5.41 1.24
CA ARG A 307 10.74 6.42 1.20
C ARG A 307 9.72 6.20 0.09
N TRP A 308 10.04 5.41 -0.94
CA TRP A 308 9.11 5.15 -2.04
C TRP A 308 8.82 3.66 -2.26
N VAL A 309 9.72 2.77 -1.85
CA VAL A 309 9.57 1.31 -2.01
C VAL A 309 8.47 0.75 -1.08
N ASN A 310 8.18 1.42 0.01
CA ASN A 310 7.21 0.94 0.99
C ASN A 310 5.74 1.02 0.54
N PHE A 311 5.40 1.81 -0.47
CA PHE A 311 4.01 1.99 -0.91
C PHE A 311 3.52 0.84 -1.76
N VAL A 312 2.38 0.27 -1.39
CA VAL A 312 1.81 -0.92 -2.02
C VAL A 312 0.32 -0.74 -2.32
N HIS A 313 -0.11 -1.43 -3.38
CA HIS A 313 -1.51 -1.55 -3.76
C HIS A 313 -1.96 -2.99 -3.61
N TYR A 314 -3.14 -3.20 -3.00
CA TYR A 314 -3.83 -4.49 -2.90
C TYR A 314 -5.17 -4.43 -3.62
N GLY A 315 -5.55 -5.51 -4.31
CA GLY A 315 -6.89 -5.71 -4.89
C GLY A 315 -6.99 -5.40 -6.38
N ALA A 316 -8.16 -4.91 -6.79
CA ALA A 316 -8.58 -4.77 -8.19
C ALA A 316 -7.81 -3.69 -8.96
#